data_54ddaf5b91a2d77eece797fc5905fdc7
#
_entry.id   54ddaf5b91a2d77eece797fc5905fdc7
#
_cell.length_a   1.000
_cell.length_b   1.000
_cell.length_c   1.000
_cell.angle_alpha   90.00
_cell.angle_beta   90.00
_cell.angle_gamma   90.00
#
_symmetry.space_group_name_H-M   'P 1'
#
loop_
_entity.id
_entity.type
_entity.pdbx_description
1 polymer ?
#
loop_
_entity_poly.entity_id
_entity_poly.type
_entity_poly.pdbx_seq_one_letter_code
_entity_poly.pdbx_strand_id
1 'polypeptide(L)'
;MNVPIVLLALALAARLLHADQGRGDAGPLDWVGVLLLPPGLALIVFGLSEVESHGGIGAPIALGPIVVGIALVALFARHAWHAERPLIDVRLFVQRCFRPAALSITLAGAALFGSILVLALYYQVARGETPLDTGLLLAPQGLGAAFVMPLAGRLTDRVGGGHVAVVGFALLTLGTLPLAFVGADTSYALLTGALVVRGIGLGCAMMPTMAAAFAQLEPPQVPRATATLNALQRTGGSIGTALLAVVLTHELTTVFAGAGGGSLGAVPEAVRVRAAEPLASAFGAAFWWAVAISALAIVPAAALAWRERQGHARPDAVTPAA
;
A
#
# COMPACT_ATOMS: atom_id res chain seq x y z
N MET A 1 -12.45 -19.13 8.56
CA MET A 1 -13.31 -18.27 9.39
C MET A 1 -14.13 -17.23 8.62
N ASN A 2 -13.74 -16.84 7.40
CA ASN A 2 -14.46 -15.78 6.64
C ASN A 2 -15.77 -16.24 5.98
N VAL A 3 -15.98 -17.55 5.73
CA VAL A 3 -17.16 -18.07 5.01
C VAL A 3 -18.49 -17.68 5.66
N PRO A 4 -18.70 -17.82 6.99
CA PRO A 4 -19.96 -17.41 7.62
C PRO A 4 -20.25 -15.92 7.48
N ILE A 5 -19.22 -15.08 7.59
CA ILE A 5 -19.33 -13.62 7.45
C ILE A 5 -19.70 -13.23 6.02
N VAL A 6 -19.07 -13.87 5.03
CA VAL A 6 -19.38 -13.65 3.61
C VAL A 6 -20.81 -14.10 3.29
N LEU A 7 -21.25 -15.25 3.79
CA LEU A 7 -22.63 -15.74 3.58
C LEU A 7 -23.65 -14.81 4.23
N LEU A 8 -23.37 -14.30 5.45
CA LEU A 8 -24.24 -13.34 6.13
C LEU A 8 -24.31 -12.02 5.34
N ALA A 9 -23.15 -11.50 4.89
CA ALA A 9 -23.07 -10.30 4.07
C ALA A 9 -23.84 -10.46 2.75
N LEU A 10 -23.73 -11.61 2.10
CA LEU A 10 -24.45 -11.92 0.86
C LEU A 10 -25.98 -12.00 1.09
N ALA A 11 -26.41 -12.63 2.19
CA ALA A 11 -27.81 -12.73 2.57
C ALA A 11 -28.40 -11.36 2.91
N LEU A 12 -27.65 -10.51 3.62
CA LEU A 12 -28.05 -9.14 3.91
C LEU A 12 -28.10 -8.27 2.63
N ALA A 13 -27.10 -8.41 1.77
CA ALA A 13 -27.06 -7.71 0.48
C ALA A 13 -28.25 -8.10 -0.40
N ALA A 14 -28.58 -9.38 -0.50
CA ALA A 14 -29.72 -9.87 -1.27
C ALA A 14 -31.07 -9.39 -0.73
N ARG A 15 -31.18 -9.11 0.58
CA ARG A 15 -32.42 -8.62 1.21
C ARG A 15 -32.55 -7.10 1.25
N LEU A 16 -31.42 -6.38 1.40
CA LEU A 16 -31.43 -4.93 1.65
C LEU A 16 -31.12 -4.12 0.38
N LEU A 17 -30.35 -4.67 -0.56
CA LEU A 17 -30.10 -4.01 -1.84
C LEU A 17 -31.32 -4.19 -2.75
N HIS A 18 -31.98 -3.09 -3.06
CA HIS A 18 -33.00 -3.09 -4.10
C HIS A 18 -32.34 -3.48 -5.44
N ALA A 19 -33.01 -4.31 -6.22
CA ALA A 19 -32.58 -4.65 -7.55
C ALA A 19 -32.36 -3.35 -8.33
N ASP A 20 -31.12 -3.14 -8.74
CA ASP A 20 -30.75 -1.97 -9.52
C ASP A 20 -31.57 -2.04 -10.81
N GLN A 21 -32.48 -1.09 -11.00
CA GLN A 21 -33.30 -1.03 -12.21
C GLN A 21 -32.38 -0.59 -13.35
N GLY A 22 -31.60 -1.52 -13.85
CA GLY A 22 -31.03 -1.64 -15.19
C GLY A 22 -30.61 -0.39 -15.96
N ARG A 23 -30.14 0.67 -15.28
CA ARG A 23 -29.52 1.84 -15.92
C ARG A 23 -28.01 1.84 -15.89
N GLY A 24 -27.41 0.76 -15.46
CA GLY A 24 -26.00 0.52 -15.70
C GLY A 24 -25.82 0.03 -17.13
N ASP A 25 -25.47 0.93 -18.04
CA ASP A 25 -24.94 0.58 -19.35
C ASP A 25 -23.62 -0.20 -19.11
N ALA A 26 -23.78 -1.49 -18.80
CA ALA A 26 -22.69 -2.44 -18.64
C ALA A 26 -22.10 -2.68 -20.02
N GLY A 27 -21.30 -1.72 -20.51
CA GLY A 27 -20.56 -1.88 -21.75
C GLY A 27 -19.59 -3.08 -21.68
N PRO A 28 -19.05 -3.51 -22.83
CA PRO A 28 -18.16 -4.65 -22.90
C PRO A 28 -16.94 -4.47 -21.98
N LEU A 29 -16.54 -5.56 -21.33
CA LEU A 29 -15.34 -5.59 -20.51
C LEU A 29 -14.11 -5.28 -21.37
N ASP A 30 -13.19 -4.48 -20.86
CA ASP A 30 -11.91 -4.21 -21.52
C ASP A 30 -10.97 -5.44 -21.44
N TRP A 31 -11.24 -6.42 -22.29
CA TRP A 31 -10.42 -7.66 -22.36
C TRP A 31 -8.96 -7.37 -22.70
N VAL A 32 -8.69 -6.32 -23.50
CA VAL A 32 -7.31 -5.93 -23.84
C VAL A 32 -6.61 -5.40 -22.61
N GLY A 33 -7.27 -4.56 -21.80
CA GLY A 33 -6.73 -4.07 -20.54
C GLY A 33 -6.47 -5.20 -19.55
N VAL A 34 -7.38 -6.17 -19.46
CA VAL A 34 -7.22 -7.36 -18.57
C VAL A 34 -6.05 -8.24 -19.00
N LEU A 35 -5.80 -8.38 -20.31
CA LEU A 35 -4.69 -9.19 -20.82
C LEU A 35 -3.33 -8.48 -20.75
N LEU A 36 -3.29 -7.16 -20.69
CA LEU A 36 -2.06 -6.39 -20.66
C LEU A 36 -1.60 -6.04 -19.23
N LEU A 37 -2.50 -5.51 -18.40
CA LEU A 37 -2.12 -4.94 -17.11
C LEU A 37 -1.75 -6.00 -16.06
N PRO A 38 -2.59 -7.01 -15.71
CA PRO A 38 -2.25 -7.99 -14.70
C PRO A 38 -1.01 -8.82 -15.04
N PRO A 39 -0.83 -9.36 -16.29
CA PRO A 39 0.40 -10.06 -16.62
C PRO A 39 1.62 -9.16 -16.60
N GLY A 40 1.48 -7.89 -17.04
CA GLY A 40 2.57 -6.92 -16.98
C GLY A 40 3.05 -6.67 -15.56
N LEU A 41 2.13 -6.44 -14.62
CA LEU A 41 2.44 -6.26 -13.20
C LEU A 41 3.02 -7.54 -12.58
N ALA A 42 2.47 -8.71 -12.90
CA ALA A 42 2.96 -10.00 -12.42
C ALA A 42 4.40 -10.24 -12.86
N LEU A 43 4.73 -9.95 -14.13
CA LEU A 43 6.10 -10.08 -14.64
C LEU A 43 7.09 -9.11 -13.99
N ILE A 44 6.68 -7.87 -13.70
CA ILE A 44 7.53 -6.92 -12.98
C ILE A 44 7.82 -7.46 -11.57
N VAL A 45 6.79 -7.89 -10.83
CA VAL A 45 6.94 -8.43 -9.46
C VAL A 45 7.77 -9.71 -9.48
N PHE A 46 7.53 -10.61 -10.42
CA PHE A 46 8.30 -11.84 -10.59
C PHE A 46 9.77 -11.52 -10.89
N GLY A 47 10.05 -10.66 -11.85
CA GLY A 47 11.42 -10.28 -12.18
C GLY A 47 12.15 -9.60 -11.01
N LEU A 48 11.46 -8.78 -10.20
CA LEU A 48 12.03 -8.20 -8.98
C LEU A 48 12.36 -9.29 -7.94
N SER A 49 11.54 -10.33 -7.80
CA SER A 49 11.83 -11.42 -6.87
C SER A 49 12.99 -12.30 -7.32
N GLU A 50 13.24 -12.40 -8.65
CA GLU A 50 14.37 -13.17 -9.21
C GLU A 50 15.73 -12.44 -9.15
N VAL A 51 15.73 -11.12 -8.90
CA VAL A 51 16.96 -10.33 -8.76
C VAL A 51 17.91 -10.93 -7.72
N GLU A 52 17.35 -11.43 -6.63
CA GLU A 52 18.13 -11.96 -5.51
C GLU A 52 18.64 -13.38 -5.77
N SER A 53 17.80 -14.23 -6.38
CA SER A 53 18.10 -15.65 -6.59
C SER A 53 19.22 -15.87 -7.63
N HIS A 54 19.43 -14.92 -8.56
CA HIS A 54 20.25 -15.12 -9.75
C HIS A 54 21.35 -14.05 -9.97
N GLY A 55 21.83 -13.43 -8.92
CA GLY A 55 23.06 -12.62 -8.98
C GLY A 55 22.88 -11.17 -9.41
N GLY A 56 21.70 -10.60 -9.21
CA GLY A 56 21.47 -9.16 -9.37
C GLY A 56 20.58 -8.77 -10.56
N ILE A 57 20.29 -7.48 -10.67
CA ILE A 57 19.38 -6.90 -11.68
C ILE A 57 19.83 -7.20 -13.13
N GLY A 58 21.13 -7.46 -13.35
CA GLY A 58 21.68 -7.76 -14.69
C GLY A 58 21.45 -9.18 -15.19
N ALA A 59 20.93 -10.09 -14.35
CA ALA A 59 20.66 -11.46 -14.78
C ALA A 59 19.51 -11.50 -15.81
N PRO A 60 19.65 -12.18 -16.95
CA PRO A 60 18.60 -12.23 -17.98
C PRO A 60 17.26 -12.75 -17.46
N ILE A 61 17.29 -13.66 -16.48
CA ILE A 61 16.11 -14.24 -15.86
C ILE A 61 15.32 -13.22 -15.00
N ALA A 62 15.99 -12.21 -14.44
CA ALA A 62 15.36 -11.12 -13.71
C ALA A 62 14.98 -9.96 -14.66
N LEU A 63 15.93 -9.55 -15.53
CA LEU A 63 15.75 -8.41 -16.42
C LEU A 63 14.68 -8.66 -17.49
N GLY A 64 14.62 -9.87 -18.05
CA GLY A 64 13.66 -10.24 -19.10
C GLY A 64 12.21 -10.00 -18.68
N PRO A 65 11.71 -10.59 -17.58
CA PRO A 65 10.35 -10.37 -17.08
C PRO A 65 10.08 -8.90 -16.73
N ILE A 66 11.06 -8.17 -16.16
CA ILE A 66 10.88 -6.74 -15.84
C ILE A 66 10.65 -5.93 -17.12
N VAL A 67 11.48 -6.12 -18.14
CA VAL A 67 11.38 -5.37 -19.41
C VAL A 67 10.06 -5.70 -20.13
N VAL A 68 9.70 -6.99 -20.21
CA VAL A 68 8.44 -7.41 -20.82
C VAL A 68 7.25 -6.87 -20.02
N GLY A 69 7.31 -6.92 -18.70
CA GLY A 69 6.27 -6.37 -17.83
C GLY A 69 6.08 -4.86 -18.00
N ILE A 70 7.18 -4.10 -18.05
CA ILE A 70 7.13 -2.65 -18.34
C ILE A 70 6.56 -2.38 -19.73
N ALA A 71 6.92 -3.15 -20.74
CA ALA A 71 6.38 -3.02 -22.09
C ALA A 71 4.88 -3.28 -22.13
N LEU A 72 4.39 -4.31 -21.43
CA LEU A 72 2.95 -4.61 -21.33
C LEU A 72 2.19 -3.49 -20.62
N VAL A 73 2.72 -2.95 -19.52
CA VAL A 73 2.12 -1.81 -18.81
C VAL A 73 2.12 -0.54 -19.68
N ALA A 74 3.17 -0.29 -20.45
CA ALA A 74 3.22 0.82 -21.41
C ALA A 74 2.20 0.65 -22.54
N LEU A 75 2.05 -0.55 -23.08
CA LEU A 75 1.03 -0.89 -24.07
C LEU A 75 -0.39 -0.72 -23.49
N PHE A 76 -0.61 -1.15 -22.24
CA PHE A 76 -1.86 -0.91 -21.54
C PHE A 76 -2.13 0.58 -21.39
N ALA A 77 -1.17 1.39 -20.97
CA ALA A 77 -1.34 2.84 -20.81
C ALA A 77 -1.71 3.49 -22.16
N ARG A 78 -1.08 3.07 -23.27
CA ARG A 78 -1.43 3.53 -24.61
C ARG A 78 -2.85 3.09 -25.03
N HIS A 79 -3.20 1.85 -24.79
CA HIS A 79 -4.56 1.33 -25.05
C HIS A 79 -5.61 2.10 -24.24
N ALA A 80 -5.41 2.23 -22.93
CA ALA A 80 -6.32 2.88 -22.01
C ALA A 80 -6.54 4.37 -22.32
N TRP A 81 -5.55 5.03 -22.96
CA TRP A 81 -5.70 6.42 -23.40
C TRP A 81 -6.73 6.58 -24.54
N HIS A 82 -6.85 5.58 -25.40
CA HIS A 82 -7.75 5.62 -26.58
C HIS A 82 -9.06 4.85 -26.37
N ALA A 83 -9.10 3.93 -25.41
CA ALA A 83 -10.29 3.14 -25.13
C ALA A 83 -11.41 4.03 -24.57
N GLU A 84 -12.66 3.77 -24.99
CA GLU A 84 -13.82 4.49 -24.46
C GLU A 84 -14.10 4.11 -22.99
N ARG A 85 -13.84 2.84 -22.63
CA ARG A 85 -14.09 2.29 -21.29
C ARG A 85 -12.91 1.43 -20.84
N PRO A 86 -11.74 2.04 -20.54
CA PRO A 86 -10.58 1.29 -20.11
C PRO A 86 -10.78 0.68 -18.73
N LEU A 87 -10.07 -0.42 -18.44
CA LEU A 87 -10.05 -1.07 -17.13
C LEU A 87 -9.60 -0.09 -16.02
N ILE A 88 -8.56 0.68 -16.31
CA ILE A 88 -8.10 1.81 -15.49
C ILE A 88 -8.10 3.05 -16.38
N ASP A 89 -8.81 4.08 -15.96
CA ASP A 89 -8.90 5.33 -16.73
C ASP A 89 -7.65 6.19 -16.51
N VAL A 90 -6.68 6.06 -17.40
CA VAL A 90 -5.43 6.84 -17.34
C VAL A 90 -5.65 8.34 -17.52
N ARG A 91 -6.81 8.77 -18.05
CA ARG A 91 -7.16 10.19 -18.22
C ARG A 91 -7.38 10.86 -16.87
N LEU A 92 -7.75 10.09 -15.82
CA LEU A 92 -7.85 10.62 -14.45
C LEU A 92 -6.53 11.21 -13.96
N PHE A 93 -5.39 10.73 -14.47
CA PHE A 93 -4.07 11.27 -14.11
C PHE A 93 -3.82 12.68 -14.71
N VAL A 94 -4.64 13.17 -15.62
CA VAL A 94 -4.61 14.56 -16.08
C VAL A 94 -5.19 15.50 -15.01
N GLN A 95 -6.09 15.00 -14.18
CA GLN A 95 -6.69 15.78 -13.09
C GLN A 95 -5.64 16.16 -12.04
N ARG A 96 -5.67 17.46 -11.65
CA ARG A 96 -4.60 18.07 -10.82
C ARG A 96 -4.45 17.41 -9.44
N CYS A 97 -5.56 17.00 -8.80
CA CYS A 97 -5.54 16.37 -7.47
C CYS A 97 -5.36 14.85 -7.57
N PHE A 98 -5.75 14.20 -8.67
CA PHE A 98 -5.70 12.75 -8.81
C PHE A 98 -4.27 12.20 -8.85
N ARG A 99 -3.36 12.82 -9.60
CA ARG A 99 -1.95 12.37 -9.69
C ARG A 99 -1.24 12.28 -8.34
N PRO A 100 -1.20 13.34 -7.52
CA PRO A 100 -0.54 13.26 -6.22
C PRO A 100 -1.26 12.30 -5.28
N ALA A 101 -2.59 12.19 -5.31
CA ALA A 101 -3.33 11.21 -4.53
C ALA A 101 -2.97 9.78 -4.93
N ALA A 102 -2.92 9.48 -6.22
CA ALA A 102 -2.54 8.18 -6.76
C ALA A 102 -1.13 7.77 -6.32
N LEU A 103 -0.15 8.69 -6.41
CA LEU A 103 1.21 8.43 -5.94
C LEU A 103 1.26 8.19 -4.42
N SER A 104 0.56 9.00 -3.62
CA SER A 104 0.49 8.82 -2.16
C SER A 104 -0.09 7.45 -1.80
N ILE A 105 -1.20 7.05 -2.44
CA ILE A 105 -1.87 5.76 -2.17
C ILE A 105 -0.99 4.59 -2.61
N THR A 106 -0.28 4.68 -3.74
CA THR A 106 0.65 3.65 -4.20
C THR A 106 1.79 3.45 -3.20
N LEU A 107 2.43 4.55 -2.76
CA LEU A 107 3.51 4.50 -1.76
C LEU A 107 3.00 4.02 -0.40
N ALA A 108 1.79 4.44 -0.01
CA ALA A 108 1.15 3.94 1.20
C ALA A 108 0.90 2.44 1.14
N GLY A 109 0.44 1.93 0.00
CA GLY A 109 0.30 0.50 -0.25
C GLY A 109 1.63 -0.23 -0.06
N ALA A 110 2.71 0.27 -0.68
CA ALA A 110 4.05 -0.30 -0.58
C ALA A 110 4.55 -0.32 0.88
N ALA A 111 4.46 0.81 1.59
CA ALA A 111 4.87 0.90 2.98
C ALA A 111 4.03 -0.01 3.89
N LEU A 112 2.72 -0.08 3.69
CA LEU A 112 1.81 -0.85 4.52
C LEU A 112 2.02 -2.35 4.37
N PHE A 113 1.85 -2.87 3.15
CA PHE A 113 1.88 -4.31 2.91
C PHE A 113 3.27 -4.90 3.09
N GLY A 114 4.31 -4.18 2.63
CA GLY A 114 5.69 -4.59 2.86
C GLY A 114 6.05 -4.66 4.34
N SER A 115 5.67 -3.64 5.12
CA SER A 115 5.94 -3.64 6.56
C SER A 115 5.14 -4.70 7.33
N ILE A 116 3.90 -5.02 6.92
CA ILE A 116 3.12 -6.09 7.56
C ILE A 116 3.84 -7.43 7.39
N LEU A 117 4.37 -7.72 6.20
CA LEU A 117 5.15 -8.94 5.96
C LEU A 117 6.39 -8.99 6.85
N VAL A 118 7.21 -7.93 6.84
CA VAL A 118 8.45 -7.86 7.63
C VAL A 118 8.16 -7.99 9.12
N LEU A 119 7.10 -7.33 9.61
CA LEU A 119 6.72 -7.39 11.03
C LEU A 119 6.18 -8.75 11.45
N ALA A 120 5.39 -9.40 10.58
CA ALA A 120 4.92 -10.76 10.84
C ALA A 120 6.08 -11.76 10.91
N LEU A 121 7.06 -11.62 10.00
CA LEU A 121 8.28 -12.44 10.03
C LEU A 121 9.15 -12.13 11.26
N TYR A 122 9.28 -10.85 11.66
CA TYR A 122 10.00 -10.48 12.89
C TYR A 122 9.40 -11.19 14.11
N TYR A 123 8.08 -11.14 14.31
CA TYR A 123 7.44 -11.82 15.43
C TYR A 123 7.63 -13.33 15.38
N GLN A 124 7.48 -13.95 14.21
CA GLN A 124 7.57 -15.41 14.09
C GLN A 124 9.02 -15.92 14.10
N VAL A 125 9.93 -15.27 13.37
CA VAL A 125 11.30 -15.76 13.16
C VAL A 125 12.25 -15.25 14.25
N ALA A 126 12.23 -13.94 14.56
CA ALA A 126 13.13 -13.37 15.55
C ALA A 126 12.63 -13.56 16.99
N ARG A 127 11.31 -13.41 17.21
CA ARG A 127 10.71 -13.52 18.55
C ARG A 127 10.16 -14.91 18.88
N GLY A 128 9.94 -15.76 17.86
CA GLY A 128 9.42 -17.12 18.02
C GLY A 128 7.94 -17.19 18.37
N GLU A 129 7.18 -16.14 18.09
CA GLU A 129 5.75 -16.08 18.35
C GLU A 129 4.96 -17.02 17.43
N THR A 130 3.84 -17.53 17.92
CA THR A 130 2.93 -18.31 17.06
C THR A 130 2.22 -17.42 16.04
N PRO A 131 1.71 -17.96 14.92
CA PRO A 131 0.91 -17.18 13.98
C PRO A 131 -0.32 -16.52 14.61
N LEU A 132 -0.91 -17.11 15.64
CA LEU A 132 -2.03 -16.55 16.38
C LEU A 132 -1.60 -15.32 17.21
N ASP A 133 -0.51 -15.47 17.98
CA ASP A 133 0.03 -14.39 18.79
C ASP A 133 0.52 -13.23 17.93
N THR A 134 1.17 -13.55 16.80
CA THR A 134 1.54 -12.55 15.77
C THR A 134 0.32 -11.76 15.29
N GLY A 135 -0.79 -12.43 14.99
CA GLY A 135 -2.03 -11.77 14.60
C GLY A 135 -2.59 -10.84 15.67
N LEU A 136 -2.53 -11.25 16.94
CA LEU A 136 -2.96 -10.44 18.09
C LEU A 136 -2.04 -9.23 18.30
N LEU A 137 -0.72 -9.42 18.17
CA LEU A 137 0.27 -8.35 18.28
C LEU A 137 0.14 -7.31 17.15
N LEU A 138 -0.37 -7.69 15.98
CA LEU A 138 -0.66 -6.77 14.87
C LEU A 138 -2.02 -6.05 15.00
N ALA A 139 -2.95 -6.56 15.82
CA ALA A 139 -4.30 -6.00 15.99
C ALA A 139 -4.33 -4.53 16.43
N PRO A 140 -3.42 -4.02 17.29
CA PRO A 140 -3.40 -2.62 17.70
C PRO A 140 -3.35 -1.63 16.55
N GLN A 141 -2.67 -1.97 15.44
CA GLN A 141 -2.66 -1.14 14.24
C GLN A 141 -4.06 -1.01 13.62
N GLY A 142 -4.78 -2.11 13.49
CA GLY A 142 -6.16 -2.10 12.98
C GLY A 142 -7.10 -1.32 13.87
N LEU A 143 -6.98 -1.47 15.18
CA LEU A 143 -7.79 -0.72 16.16
C LEU A 143 -7.49 0.78 16.07
N GLY A 144 -6.22 1.19 16.02
CA GLY A 144 -5.83 2.58 15.85
C GLY A 144 -6.44 3.22 14.60
N ALA A 145 -6.41 2.49 13.48
CA ALA A 145 -7.05 2.95 12.24
C ALA A 145 -8.58 3.07 12.38
N ALA A 146 -9.24 2.05 12.94
CA ALA A 146 -10.69 2.04 13.11
C ALA A 146 -11.20 3.19 13.99
N PHE A 147 -10.50 3.48 15.09
CA PHE A 147 -10.89 4.56 15.99
C PHE A 147 -10.73 5.95 15.37
N VAL A 148 -9.70 6.17 14.57
CA VAL A 148 -9.43 7.49 14.00
C VAL A 148 -10.21 7.77 12.73
N MET A 149 -10.65 6.76 11.97
CA MET A 149 -11.35 6.95 10.69
C MET A 149 -12.55 7.93 10.76
N PRO A 150 -13.47 7.84 11.73
CA PRO A 150 -14.60 8.79 11.84
C PRO A 150 -14.13 10.22 12.12
N LEU A 151 -13.07 10.37 12.92
CA LEU A 151 -12.48 11.68 13.23
C LEU A 151 -11.76 12.27 12.02
N ALA A 152 -11.01 11.43 11.30
CA ALA A 152 -10.32 11.82 10.07
C ALA A 152 -11.33 12.28 9.00
N GLY A 153 -12.49 11.62 8.88
CA GLY A 153 -13.57 12.05 8.00
C GLY A 153 -14.07 13.45 8.34
N ARG A 154 -14.45 13.69 9.61
CA ARG A 154 -14.89 15.02 10.07
C ARG A 154 -13.83 16.11 9.90
N LEU A 155 -12.57 15.76 10.08
CA LEU A 155 -11.47 16.70 9.91
C LEU A 155 -11.25 17.01 8.42
N THR A 156 -11.41 16.01 7.55
CA THR A 156 -11.38 16.18 6.10
C THR A 156 -12.43 17.17 5.62
N ASP A 157 -13.66 17.09 6.14
CA ASP A 157 -14.73 18.00 5.79
C ASP A 157 -14.44 19.46 6.22
N ARG A 158 -13.61 19.66 7.27
CA ARG A 158 -13.30 21.00 7.80
C ARG A 158 -12.06 21.65 7.19
N VAL A 159 -10.97 20.86 7.01
CA VAL A 159 -9.66 21.42 6.65
C VAL A 159 -9.16 20.93 5.29
N GLY A 160 -9.93 20.06 4.63
CA GLY A 160 -9.56 19.44 3.35
C GLY A 160 -8.77 18.14 3.53
N GLY A 161 -8.99 17.21 2.58
CA GLY A 161 -8.42 15.87 2.64
C GLY A 161 -6.90 15.83 2.51
N GLY A 162 -6.33 16.72 1.71
CA GLY A 162 -4.88 16.77 1.51
C GLY A 162 -4.10 17.11 2.79
N HIS A 163 -4.61 18.02 3.65
CA HIS A 163 -3.95 18.36 4.92
C HIS A 163 -3.99 17.21 5.91
N VAL A 164 -5.15 16.56 6.03
CA VAL A 164 -5.32 15.41 6.91
C VAL A 164 -4.43 14.25 6.44
N ALA A 165 -4.31 14.06 5.12
CA ALA A 165 -3.43 13.05 4.53
C ALA A 165 -1.95 13.29 4.87
N VAL A 166 -1.46 14.54 4.79
CA VAL A 166 -0.07 14.88 5.18
C VAL A 166 0.21 14.49 6.63
N VAL A 167 -0.70 14.86 7.54
CA VAL A 167 -0.58 14.47 8.97
C VAL A 167 -0.63 12.95 9.10
N GLY A 168 -1.53 12.28 8.37
CA GLY A 168 -1.64 10.83 8.36
C GLY A 168 -0.35 10.14 7.92
N PHE A 169 0.28 10.58 6.83
CA PHE A 169 1.57 10.02 6.36
C PHE A 169 2.72 10.34 7.31
N ALA A 170 2.73 11.51 7.93
CA ALA A 170 3.72 11.84 8.97
C ALA A 170 3.58 10.92 10.19
N LEU A 171 2.36 10.68 10.68
CA LEU A 171 2.11 9.73 11.78
C LEU A 171 2.43 8.29 11.38
N LEU A 172 2.14 7.88 10.14
CA LEU A 172 2.52 6.56 9.63
C LEU A 172 4.04 6.38 9.65
N THR A 173 4.79 7.40 9.22
CA THR A 173 6.25 7.40 9.22
C THR A 173 6.79 7.38 10.65
N LEU A 174 6.27 8.23 11.54
CA LEU A 174 6.66 8.28 12.96
C LEU A 174 6.35 6.96 13.68
N GLY A 175 5.21 6.33 13.41
CA GLY A 175 4.87 5.02 13.97
C GLY A 175 5.69 3.87 13.38
N THR A 176 6.27 4.03 12.19
CA THR A 176 7.17 3.03 11.60
C THR A 176 8.61 3.20 12.10
N LEU A 177 9.01 4.40 12.49
CA LEU A 177 10.38 4.70 12.90
C LEU A 177 10.90 3.85 14.08
N PRO A 178 10.14 3.59 15.18
CA PRO A 178 10.59 2.71 16.23
C PRO A 178 10.87 1.28 15.77
N LEU A 179 10.19 0.82 14.73
CA LEU A 179 10.39 -0.52 14.14
C LEU A 179 11.75 -0.64 13.42
N ALA A 180 12.33 0.47 12.96
CA ALA A 180 13.66 0.49 12.37
C ALA A 180 14.80 0.31 13.41
N PHE A 181 14.48 0.42 14.70
CA PHE A 181 15.42 0.24 15.81
C PHE A 181 15.08 -0.99 16.66
N VAL A 182 14.37 -1.98 16.08
CA VAL A 182 14.04 -3.20 16.83
C VAL A 182 15.29 -4.01 17.14
N GLY A 183 15.38 -4.48 18.36
CA GLY A 183 16.37 -5.43 18.87
C GLY A 183 15.70 -6.72 19.34
N ALA A 184 16.51 -7.67 19.78
CA ALA A 184 16.03 -8.96 20.30
C ALA A 184 15.11 -8.78 21.52
N ASP A 185 15.37 -7.78 22.37
CA ASP A 185 14.66 -7.54 23.64
C ASP A 185 13.72 -6.32 23.59
N THR A 186 13.38 -5.83 22.39
CA THR A 186 12.49 -4.67 22.26
C THR A 186 11.15 -4.93 22.94
N SER A 187 10.73 -4.02 23.82
CA SER A 187 9.50 -4.14 24.61
C SER A 187 8.27 -4.24 23.71
N TYR A 188 7.39 -5.20 23.99
CA TYR A 188 6.09 -5.31 23.30
C TYR A 188 5.21 -4.06 23.49
N ALA A 189 5.34 -3.36 24.64
CA ALA A 189 4.62 -2.12 24.87
C ALA A 189 5.05 -1.02 23.89
N LEU A 190 6.34 -0.90 23.58
CA LEU A 190 6.86 0.03 22.58
C LEU A 190 6.34 -0.33 21.18
N LEU A 191 6.41 -1.61 20.81
CA LEU A 191 5.91 -2.10 19.52
C LEU A 191 4.41 -1.86 19.37
N THR A 192 3.63 -2.16 20.39
CA THR A 192 2.18 -1.90 20.44
C THR A 192 1.87 -0.41 20.29
N GLY A 193 2.57 0.45 21.04
CA GLY A 193 2.43 1.91 20.92
C GLY A 193 2.75 2.43 19.51
N ALA A 194 3.85 1.94 18.94
CA ALA A 194 4.26 2.26 17.57
C ALA A 194 3.19 1.82 16.56
N LEU A 195 2.60 0.63 16.71
CA LEU A 195 1.54 0.12 15.86
C LEU A 195 0.24 0.91 15.98
N VAL A 196 -0.13 1.36 17.18
CA VAL A 196 -1.30 2.24 17.38
C VAL A 196 -1.09 3.57 16.64
N VAL A 197 0.07 4.23 16.82
CA VAL A 197 0.40 5.48 16.12
C VAL A 197 0.38 5.28 14.61
N ARG A 198 0.94 4.16 14.14
CA ARG A 198 0.94 3.78 12.74
C ARG A 198 -0.48 3.55 12.20
N GLY A 199 -1.34 2.90 12.99
CA GLY A 199 -2.75 2.70 12.67
C GLY A 199 -3.52 4.01 12.54
N ILE A 200 -3.32 4.94 13.49
CA ILE A 200 -3.86 6.29 13.44
C ILE A 200 -3.39 7.00 12.17
N GLY A 201 -2.09 6.93 11.87
CA GLY A 201 -1.54 7.48 10.63
C GLY A 201 -2.19 6.92 9.38
N LEU A 202 -2.42 5.61 9.33
CA LEU A 202 -3.09 4.94 8.21
C LEU A 202 -4.53 5.42 8.01
N GLY A 203 -5.31 5.52 9.10
CA GLY A 203 -6.69 6.01 9.04
C GLY A 203 -6.79 7.45 8.59
N CYS A 204 -5.85 8.32 9.02
CA CYS A 204 -5.76 9.71 8.57
C CYS A 204 -5.17 9.86 7.15
N ALA A 205 -4.44 8.86 6.63
CA ALA A 205 -3.84 8.93 5.31
C ALA A 205 -4.80 8.47 4.21
N MET A 206 -5.40 7.28 4.36
CA MET A 206 -6.09 6.60 3.26
C MET A 206 -7.38 7.31 2.81
N MET A 207 -8.37 7.41 3.71
CA MET A 207 -9.68 7.98 3.38
C MET A 207 -9.59 9.46 2.97
N PRO A 208 -8.86 10.34 3.69
CA PRO A 208 -8.70 11.73 3.28
C PRO A 208 -8.03 11.91 1.92
N THR A 209 -7.02 11.08 1.58
CA THR A 209 -6.39 11.11 0.25
C THR A 209 -7.39 10.77 -0.86
N MET A 210 -8.24 9.75 -0.66
CA MET A 210 -9.29 9.39 -1.62
C MET A 210 -10.32 10.51 -1.76
N ALA A 211 -10.78 11.10 -0.65
CA ALA A 211 -11.74 12.20 -0.65
C ALA A 211 -11.19 13.41 -1.44
N ALA A 212 -9.93 13.79 -1.19
CA ALA A 212 -9.27 14.88 -1.93
C ALA A 212 -9.09 14.56 -3.42
N ALA A 213 -8.84 13.30 -3.79
CA ALA A 213 -8.75 12.87 -5.18
C ALA A 213 -10.10 13.02 -5.91
N PHE A 214 -11.21 12.80 -5.20
CA PHE A 214 -12.56 12.84 -5.77
C PHE A 214 -13.17 14.25 -5.81
N ALA A 215 -12.65 15.19 -5.02
CA ALA A 215 -13.20 16.53 -4.88
C ALA A 215 -13.37 17.32 -6.20
N GLN A 216 -12.62 16.96 -7.24
CA GLN A 216 -12.66 17.61 -8.56
C GLN A 216 -13.21 16.68 -9.66
N LEU A 217 -13.75 15.51 -9.29
CA LEU A 217 -14.30 14.54 -10.23
C LEU A 217 -15.82 14.69 -10.34
N GLU A 218 -16.33 14.46 -11.52
CA GLU A 218 -17.78 14.34 -11.74
C GLU A 218 -18.30 13.03 -11.10
N PRO A 219 -19.54 13.01 -10.58
CA PRO A 219 -20.11 11.83 -9.92
C PRO A 219 -19.99 10.52 -10.72
N PRO A 220 -20.16 10.49 -12.07
CA PRO A 220 -19.98 9.28 -12.87
C PRO A 220 -18.55 8.76 -12.95
N GLN A 221 -17.54 9.59 -12.63
CA GLN A 221 -16.13 9.24 -12.67
C GLN A 221 -15.66 8.59 -11.35
N VAL A 222 -16.34 8.85 -10.23
CA VAL A 222 -15.94 8.40 -8.89
C VAL A 222 -15.78 6.88 -8.78
N PRO A 223 -16.68 6.02 -9.30
CA PRO A 223 -16.50 4.58 -9.23
C PRO A 223 -15.22 4.10 -9.94
N ARG A 224 -14.91 4.67 -11.11
CA ARG A 224 -13.68 4.34 -11.87
C ARG A 224 -12.43 4.84 -11.15
N ALA A 225 -12.48 6.04 -10.59
CA ALA A 225 -11.41 6.60 -9.78
C ALA A 225 -11.12 5.74 -8.55
N THR A 226 -12.17 5.28 -7.84
CA THR A 226 -12.06 4.38 -6.70
C THR A 226 -11.39 3.06 -7.09
N ALA A 227 -11.84 2.43 -8.17
CA ALA A 227 -11.24 1.20 -8.68
C ALA A 227 -9.76 1.40 -9.03
N THR A 228 -9.42 2.52 -9.70
CA THR A 228 -8.05 2.87 -10.06
C THR A 228 -7.16 3.04 -8.82
N LEU A 229 -7.60 3.81 -7.82
CA LEU A 229 -6.82 4.04 -6.60
C LEU A 229 -6.63 2.73 -5.80
N ASN A 230 -7.66 1.88 -5.71
CA ASN A 230 -7.53 0.57 -5.07
C ASN A 230 -6.56 -0.36 -5.82
N ALA A 231 -6.60 -0.36 -7.16
CA ALA A 231 -5.66 -1.14 -7.97
C ALA A 231 -4.21 -0.65 -7.75
N LEU A 232 -3.99 0.67 -7.75
CA LEU A 232 -2.69 1.28 -7.50
C LEU A 232 -2.18 0.97 -6.08
N GLN A 233 -3.04 1.02 -5.06
CA GLN A 233 -2.68 0.63 -3.71
C GLN A 233 -2.20 -0.82 -3.63
N ARG A 234 -2.93 -1.74 -4.26
CA ARG A 234 -2.56 -3.17 -4.30
C ARG A 234 -1.27 -3.42 -5.08
N THR A 235 -1.11 -2.75 -6.22
CA THR A 235 0.12 -2.81 -7.02
C THR A 235 1.31 -2.27 -6.22
N GLY A 236 1.17 -1.10 -5.60
CA GLY A 236 2.16 -0.57 -4.69
C GLY A 236 2.49 -1.56 -3.58
N GLY A 237 1.46 -2.17 -3.00
CA GLY A 237 1.60 -3.21 -1.97
C GLY A 237 2.44 -4.40 -2.43
N SER A 238 2.18 -4.93 -3.62
CA SER A 238 2.95 -6.04 -4.18
C SER A 238 4.42 -5.66 -4.41
N ILE A 239 4.67 -4.48 -4.98
CA ILE A 239 6.03 -3.96 -5.20
C ILE A 239 6.75 -3.74 -3.87
N GLY A 240 6.07 -3.13 -2.88
CA GLY A 240 6.65 -2.87 -1.56
C GLY A 240 6.96 -4.16 -0.81
N THR A 241 6.07 -5.16 -0.89
CA THR A 241 6.30 -6.48 -0.30
C THR A 241 7.51 -7.18 -0.94
N ALA A 242 7.60 -7.17 -2.27
CA ALA A 242 8.75 -7.75 -2.98
C ALA A 242 10.05 -7.02 -2.63
N LEU A 243 10.06 -5.69 -2.63
CA LEU A 243 11.22 -4.89 -2.30
C LEU A 243 11.72 -5.17 -0.86
N LEU A 244 10.81 -5.13 0.11
CA LEU A 244 11.20 -5.37 1.52
C LEU A 244 11.58 -6.83 1.78
N ALA A 245 10.99 -7.79 1.07
CA ALA A 245 11.42 -9.19 1.11
C ALA A 245 12.84 -9.35 0.60
N VAL A 246 13.18 -8.77 -0.57
CA VAL A 246 14.53 -8.78 -1.15
C VAL A 246 15.55 -8.17 -0.17
N VAL A 247 15.25 -6.99 0.37
CA VAL A 247 16.13 -6.34 1.37
C VAL A 247 16.32 -7.24 2.60
N LEU A 248 15.21 -7.77 3.14
CA LEU A 248 15.27 -8.63 4.33
C LEU A 248 16.10 -9.89 4.07
N THR A 249 15.89 -10.56 2.92
CA THR A 249 16.63 -11.79 2.60
C THR A 249 18.11 -11.48 2.39
N HIS A 250 18.46 -10.36 1.75
CA HIS A 250 19.86 -9.93 1.61
C HIS A 250 20.52 -9.74 2.98
N GLU A 251 19.88 -9.05 3.91
CA GLU A 251 20.41 -8.85 5.26
C GLU A 251 20.51 -10.19 6.02
N LEU A 252 19.51 -11.06 5.90
CA LEU A 252 19.52 -12.37 6.54
C LEU A 252 20.60 -13.30 5.98
N THR A 253 20.87 -13.28 4.68
CA THR A 253 21.96 -14.08 4.09
C THR A 253 23.30 -13.68 4.65
N THR A 254 23.56 -12.41 4.93
CA THR A 254 24.80 -11.94 5.55
C THR A 254 24.93 -12.46 6.99
N VAL A 255 23.84 -12.51 7.74
CA VAL A 255 23.80 -13.06 9.11
C VAL A 255 24.01 -14.58 9.10
N PHE A 256 23.37 -15.31 8.17
CA PHE A 256 23.47 -16.76 8.11
C PHE A 256 24.73 -17.27 7.40
N ALA A 257 25.37 -16.50 6.54
CA ALA A 257 26.67 -16.85 5.97
C ALA A 257 27.73 -17.03 7.07
N GLY A 258 27.59 -16.30 8.17
CA GLY A 258 28.40 -16.50 9.38
C GLY A 258 27.95 -17.68 10.27
N ALA A 259 26.75 -18.25 10.06
CA ALA A 259 26.14 -19.26 10.93
C ALA A 259 25.87 -20.63 10.27
N GLY A 260 26.34 -20.85 9.02
CA GLY A 260 26.29 -22.18 8.38
C GLY A 260 24.99 -22.55 7.67
N GLY A 261 24.31 -21.57 7.06
CA GLY A 261 23.27 -21.78 6.05
C GLY A 261 22.01 -22.52 6.51
N GLY A 262 20.88 -21.83 6.51
CA GLY A 262 19.55 -22.42 6.74
C GLY A 262 18.46 -21.65 5.99
N SER A 263 17.42 -22.36 5.52
CA SER A 263 16.25 -21.70 4.93
C SER A 263 15.42 -20.96 6.00
N LEU A 264 14.85 -19.81 5.65
CA LEU A 264 13.99 -18.94 6.50
C LEU A 264 12.82 -19.69 7.20
N GLY A 265 12.47 -20.89 6.78
CA GLY A 265 11.30 -21.62 7.27
C GLY A 265 11.52 -22.41 8.58
N ALA A 266 12.76 -22.64 9.02
CA ALA A 266 13.04 -23.41 10.23
C ALA A 266 14.41 -23.02 10.81
N VAL A 267 14.50 -21.84 11.45
CA VAL A 267 15.69 -21.47 12.22
C VAL A 267 15.66 -22.27 13.53
N PRO A 268 16.63 -23.20 13.76
CA PRO A 268 16.69 -23.94 15.01
C PRO A 268 16.79 -22.97 16.21
N GLU A 269 16.14 -23.31 17.31
CA GLU A 269 16.11 -22.46 18.50
C GLU A 269 17.50 -22.07 18.99
N ALA A 270 18.45 -22.97 18.90
CA ALA A 270 19.84 -22.72 19.28
C ALA A 270 20.53 -21.65 18.42
N VAL A 271 20.17 -21.56 17.12
CA VAL A 271 20.68 -20.54 16.20
C VAL A 271 19.97 -19.21 16.45
N ARG A 272 18.65 -19.25 16.68
CA ARG A 272 17.85 -18.07 17.01
C ARG A 272 18.37 -17.36 18.28
N VAL A 273 18.68 -18.10 19.34
CA VAL A 273 19.21 -17.54 20.59
C VAL A 273 20.61 -16.96 20.39
N ARG A 274 21.48 -17.63 19.63
CA ARG A 274 22.85 -17.14 19.36
C ARG A 274 22.94 -15.96 18.41
N ALA A 275 22.01 -15.85 17.47
CA ALA A 275 21.98 -14.81 16.45
C ALA A 275 20.81 -13.81 16.67
N ALA A 276 20.25 -13.74 17.89
CA ALA A 276 19.06 -12.94 18.17
C ALA A 276 19.24 -11.45 17.80
N GLU A 277 20.36 -10.84 18.18
CA GLU A 277 20.62 -9.43 17.89
C GLU A 277 20.95 -9.17 16.42
N PRO A 278 21.85 -9.93 15.76
CA PRO A 278 22.05 -9.82 14.32
C PRO A 278 20.76 -10.06 13.50
N LEU A 279 19.92 -11.00 13.95
CA LEU A 279 18.65 -11.29 13.33
C LEU A 279 17.69 -10.09 13.44
N ALA A 280 17.55 -9.52 14.63
CA ALA A 280 16.72 -8.35 14.85
C ALA A 280 17.21 -7.12 14.07
N SER A 281 18.51 -6.92 13.94
CA SER A 281 19.10 -5.82 13.18
C SER A 281 18.81 -5.94 11.67
N ALA A 282 18.77 -7.15 11.12
CA ALA A 282 18.37 -7.38 9.73
C ALA A 282 16.92 -6.93 9.45
N PHE A 283 16.01 -7.20 10.41
CA PHE A 283 14.64 -6.68 10.33
C PHE A 283 14.60 -5.16 10.46
N GLY A 284 15.42 -4.56 11.34
CA GLY A 284 15.57 -3.12 11.47
C GLY A 284 15.99 -2.45 10.16
N ALA A 285 16.96 -3.04 9.45
CA ALA A 285 17.39 -2.56 8.13
C ALA A 285 16.25 -2.56 7.11
N ALA A 286 15.43 -3.63 7.07
CA ALA A 286 14.25 -3.66 6.20
C ALA A 286 13.21 -2.59 6.60
N PHE A 287 13.03 -2.31 7.89
CA PHE A 287 12.12 -1.25 8.34
C PHE A 287 12.61 0.16 7.99
N TRP A 288 13.92 0.41 7.85
CA TRP A 288 14.42 1.69 7.34
C TRP A 288 13.92 1.98 5.93
N TRP A 289 13.83 0.98 5.06
CA TRP A 289 13.21 1.13 3.75
C TRP A 289 11.71 1.43 3.84
N ALA A 290 11.01 0.80 4.78
CA ALA A 290 9.60 1.10 5.01
C ALA A 290 9.40 2.55 5.52
N VAL A 291 10.28 3.04 6.40
CA VAL A 291 10.31 4.45 6.83
C VAL A 291 10.56 5.38 5.64
N ALA A 292 11.54 5.05 4.79
CA ALA A 292 11.84 5.86 3.60
C ALA A 292 10.66 5.93 2.63
N ILE A 293 9.98 4.80 2.35
CA ILE A 293 8.81 4.75 1.47
C ILE A 293 7.64 5.56 2.06
N SER A 294 7.38 5.41 3.37
CA SER A 294 6.30 6.15 4.04
C SER A 294 6.59 7.65 4.12
N ALA A 295 7.85 8.04 4.36
CA ALA A 295 8.28 9.44 4.32
C ALA A 295 8.17 10.03 2.91
N LEU A 296 8.53 9.26 1.87
CA LEU A 296 8.39 9.68 0.48
C LEU A 296 6.92 9.95 0.13
N ALA A 297 5.97 9.23 0.72
CA ALA A 297 4.54 9.44 0.50
C ALA A 297 4.04 10.81 1.01
N ILE A 298 4.76 11.45 1.93
CA ILE A 298 4.44 12.81 2.42
C ILE A 298 4.57 13.83 1.29
N VAL A 299 5.52 13.66 0.38
CA VAL A 299 5.77 14.61 -0.71
C VAL A 299 4.57 14.78 -1.64
N PRO A 300 4.03 13.69 -2.24
CA PRO A 300 2.84 13.82 -3.06
C PRO A 300 1.60 14.19 -2.24
N ALA A 301 1.49 13.80 -0.96
CA ALA A 301 0.40 14.24 -0.08
C ALA A 301 0.45 15.76 0.16
N ALA A 302 1.63 16.34 0.37
CA ALA A 302 1.81 17.79 0.48
C ALA A 302 1.46 18.51 -0.84
N ALA A 303 1.85 17.93 -1.97
CA ALA A 303 1.44 18.44 -3.29
C ALA A 303 -0.09 18.39 -3.48
N LEU A 304 -0.75 17.35 -2.97
CA LEU A 304 -2.21 17.21 -2.97
C LEU A 304 -2.85 18.33 -2.14
N ALA A 305 -2.39 18.55 -0.91
CA ALA A 305 -2.88 19.60 -0.01
C ALA A 305 -2.75 20.99 -0.64
N TRP A 306 -1.61 21.26 -1.28
CA TRP A 306 -1.39 22.55 -1.95
C TRP A 306 -2.33 22.75 -3.14
N ARG A 307 -2.55 21.73 -3.97
CA ARG A 307 -3.45 21.81 -5.13
C ARG A 307 -4.92 21.92 -4.74
N GLU A 308 -5.33 21.26 -3.67
CA GLU A 308 -6.68 21.36 -3.12
C GLU A 308 -6.98 22.79 -2.68
N ARG A 309 -6.04 23.47 -1.99
CA ARG A 309 -6.17 24.90 -1.63
C ARG A 309 -6.36 25.80 -2.85
N GLN A 310 -5.60 25.57 -3.92
CA GLN A 310 -5.72 26.39 -5.13
C GLN A 310 -7.08 26.21 -5.83
N GLY A 311 -7.69 25.02 -5.72
CA GLY A 311 -9.02 24.75 -6.26
C GLY A 311 -10.12 25.49 -5.51
N HIS A 312 -10.01 25.65 -4.18
CA HIS A 312 -10.97 26.39 -3.36
C HIS A 312 -10.81 27.91 -3.48
N ALA A 313 -9.64 28.40 -3.87
CA ALA A 313 -9.37 29.84 -4.01
C ALA A 313 -9.85 30.46 -5.33
N ARG A 314 -10.52 29.72 -6.22
CA ARG A 314 -11.10 30.20 -7.49
C ARG A 314 -12.61 29.98 -7.57
N PRO A 315 -13.46 30.62 -6.75
CA PRO A 315 -14.92 30.56 -6.91
C PRO A 315 -15.46 31.48 -7.99
N ASP A 316 -14.72 32.50 -8.49
CA ASP A 316 -15.32 33.70 -9.07
C ASP A 316 -14.98 33.97 -10.55
N ALA A 317 -14.76 32.95 -11.36
CA ALA A 317 -14.50 33.15 -12.79
C ALA A 317 -15.64 32.71 -13.75
N VAL A 318 -16.85 32.49 -13.22
CA VAL A 318 -18.04 32.26 -14.06
C VAL A 318 -19.20 33.11 -13.52
N THR A 319 -19.12 34.43 -13.75
CA THR A 319 -20.33 35.25 -13.89
C THR A 319 -20.59 35.33 -15.41
N PRO A 320 -21.65 34.72 -15.94
CA PRO A 320 -22.06 35.05 -17.29
C PRO A 320 -22.59 36.46 -17.25
N ALA A 321 -21.99 37.33 -18.02
CA ALA A 321 -22.57 38.62 -18.34
C ALA A 321 -23.95 38.39 -18.97
N ALA A 322 -24.94 39.11 -18.46
CA ALA A 322 -26.32 39.16 -18.87
C ALA A 322 -26.51 39.56 -20.34
#